data_1e250d312ed2a4a2fa656af62e3fd1f7
#
_entry.id   1e250d312ed2a4a2fa656af62e3fd1f7
#
_cell.length_a   1.000
_cell.length_b   1.000
_cell.length_c   1.000
_cell.angle_alpha   90.00
_cell.angle_beta   90.00
_cell.angle_gamma   90.00
#
_symmetry.space_group_name_H-M   'P 1'
#
loop_
_entity.id
_entity.type
_entity.pdbx_description
1 polymer ?
#
loop_
_entity_poly.entity_id
_entity_poly.type
_entity_poly.pdbx_seq_one_letter_code
_entity_poly.pdbx_strand_id
1 'polypeptide(L)'
;MLFRSPVAMFHGVPHHRYAELTLAELRLWPTLQQDAELVEAVSQLRTVENSHRTAPIHGDLRLDQFHIDGDELSLLDWEEFGQGDPARDLGTLAGEWIYRAVLDTVTSRAGAGSPPDRFDTASATRRITERMTHLVPQIRRLWTAYRSETATTDEGLATRATAHLGWHLIDRTVTRASFVAQLPGIERAAAGIGRRILLHPDRYAIALGIEESVA
;
A
#
# COMPACT_ATOMS: atom_id res chain seq x y z
N MET A 1 -13.48 -7.01 -12.74
CA MET A 1 -12.13 -7.60 -12.78
C MET A 1 -11.17 -6.48 -12.42
N LEU A 2 -10.92 -6.29 -11.11
CA LEU A 2 -9.97 -5.29 -10.63
C LEU A 2 -8.57 -5.75 -11.03
N PHE A 3 -7.84 -4.89 -11.71
CA PHE A 3 -6.51 -5.16 -12.22
C PHE A 3 -5.56 -5.35 -11.04
N ARG A 4 -5.24 -6.61 -10.72
CA ARG A 4 -3.96 -6.85 -10.03
C ARG A 4 -2.89 -6.22 -10.89
N SER A 5 -2.15 -5.25 -10.36
CA SER A 5 -0.98 -4.72 -11.08
C SER A 5 -0.11 -5.90 -11.48
N PRO A 6 -0.03 -6.25 -12.74
CA PRO A 6 0.65 -7.48 -13.11
C PRO A 6 2.13 -7.28 -12.84
N VAL A 7 2.68 -8.04 -11.89
CA VAL A 7 4.13 -8.05 -11.62
C VAL A 7 4.93 -8.26 -12.90
N ALA A 8 4.37 -9.02 -13.86
CA ALA A 8 4.94 -9.17 -15.19
C ALA A 8 5.22 -7.84 -15.91
N MET A 9 4.43 -6.78 -15.65
CA MET A 9 4.67 -5.46 -16.27
C MET A 9 5.93 -4.75 -15.76
N PHE A 10 6.48 -5.16 -14.63
CA PHE A 10 7.79 -4.68 -14.17
C PHE A 10 8.94 -5.13 -15.08
N HIS A 11 8.77 -6.24 -15.81
CA HIS A 11 9.74 -6.77 -16.75
C HIS A 11 9.48 -6.33 -18.21
N GLY A 12 8.35 -5.72 -18.47
CA GLY A 12 7.97 -5.19 -19.78
C GLY A 12 6.47 -5.14 -19.99
N VAL A 13 6.02 -4.13 -20.72
CA VAL A 13 4.61 -4.03 -21.10
C VAL A 13 4.35 -5.00 -22.26
N PRO A 14 3.41 -5.95 -22.14
CA PRO A 14 3.04 -6.81 -23.25
C PRO A 14 2.52 -6.00 -24.44
N HIS A 15 2.90 -6.37 -25.66
CA HIS A 15 2.57 -5.60 -26.88
C HIS A 15 1.07 -5.34 -27.04
N HIS A 16 0.22 -6.33 -26.74
CA HIS A 16 -1.24 -6.17 -26.85
C HIS A 16 -1.82 -5.17 -25.84
N ARG A 17 -1.12 -4.91 -24.72
CA ARG A 17 -1.56 -3.95 -23.71
C ARG A 17 -1.14 -2.52 -24.04
N TYR A 18 -0.14 -2.36 -24.92
CA TYR A 18 0.49 -1.04 -25.15
C TYR A 18 -0.51 -0.02 -25.70
N ALA A 19 -1.43 -0.46 -26.57
CA ALA A 19 -2.46 0.39 -27.18
C ALA A 19 -3.57 0.82 -26.19
N GLU A 20 -3.68 0.14 -25.06
CA GLU A 20 -4.70 0.40 -24.02
C GLU A 20 -4.18 1.29 -22.89
N LEU A 21 -2.86 1.51 -22.82
CA LEU A 21 -2.27 2.29 -21.73
C LEU A 21 -2.64 3.76 -21.83
N THR A 22 -2.96 4.34 -20.68
CA THR A 22 -3.10 5.78 -20.54
C THR A 22 -1.75 6.50 -20.70
N LEU A 23 -1.78 7.82 -20.91
CA LEU A 23 -0.56 8.59 -20.94
C LEU A 23 0.20 8.58 -19.58
N ALA A 24 -0.54 8.48 -18.48
CA ALA A 24 0.07 8.35 -17.15
C ALA A 24 0.79 7.01 -16.99
N GLU A 25 0.19 5.91 -17.45
CA GLU A 25 0.84 4.58 -17.44
C GLU A 25 2.07 4.54 -18.34
N LEU A 26 1.99 5.09 -19.55
CA LEU A 26 3.13 5.18 -20.49
C LEU A 26 4.34 5.92 -19.89
N ARG A 27 4.10 6.86 -18.97
CA ARG A 27 5.16 7.57 -18.24
C ARG A 27 5.61 6.87 -16.96
N LEU A 28 4.69 6.17 -16.28
CA LEU A 28 4.97 5.52 -15.01
C LEU A 28 5.75 4.23 -15.20
N TRP A 29 5.31 3.35 -16.10
CA TRP A 29 5.92 2.02 -16.27
C TRP A 29 7.41 2.05 -16.57
N PRO A 30 7.92 2.90 -17.49
CA PRO A 30 9.37 2.98 -17.70
C PRO A 30 10.16 3.38 -16.45
N THR A 31 9.59 4.26 -15.61
CA THR A 31 10.21 4.67 -14.35
C THR A 31 10.30 3.51 -13.36
N LEU A 32 9.23 2.71 -13.24
CA LEU A 32 9.20 1.55 -12.35
C LEU A 32 10.12 0.43 -12.87
N GLN A 33 10.14 0.19 -14.19
CA GLN A 33 10.96 -0.84 -14.84
C GLN A 33 12.47 -0.55 -14.77
N GLN A 34 12.86 0.72 -14.78
CA GLN A 34 14.27 1.13 -14.65
C GLN A 34 14.80 1.05 -13.22
N ASP A 35 13.93 0.92 -12.24
CA ASP A 35 14.28 0.80 -10.83
C ASP A 35 14.57 -0.67 -10.48
N ALA A 36 15.81 -1.10 -10.71
CA ALA A 36 16.20 -2.49 -10.53
C ALA A 36 16.00 -3.00 -9.08
N GLU A 37 16.23 -2.13 -8.07
CA GLU A 37 16.01 -2.49 -6.66
C GLU A 37 14.52 -2.73 -6.39
N LEU A 38 13.64 -1.90 -6.96
CA LEU A 38 12.20 -2.07 -6.82
C LEU A 38 11.71 -3.35 -7.52
N VAL A 39 12.17 -3.59 -8.74
CA VAL A 39 11.82 -4.80 -9.51
C VAL A 39 12.19 -6.06 -8.74
N GLU A 40 13.40 -6.11 -8.19
CA GLU A 40 13.87 -7.22 -7.37
C GLU A 40 13.04 -7.37 -6.09
N ALA A 41 12.79 -6.28 -5.35
CA ALA A 41 12.00 -6.31 -4.12
C ALA A 41 10.56 -6.79 -4.35
N VAL A 42 9.92 -6.39 -5.45
CA VAL A 42 8.59 -6.88 -5.84
C VAL A 42 8.63 -8.37 -6.18
N SER A 43 9.65 -8.82 -6.88
CA SER A 43 9.82 -10.23 -7.24
C SER A 43 10.03 -11.11 -5.99
N GLN A 44 10.86 -10.64 -5.06
CA GLN A 44 11.09 -11.30 -3.78
C GLN A 44 9.82 -11.34 -2.92
N LEU A 45 9.08 -10.21 -2.81
CA LEU A 45 7.81 -10.17 -2.09
C LEU A 45 6.85 -11.24 -2.60
N ARG A 46 6.70 -11.40 -3.92
CA ARG A 46 5.83 -12.42 -4.51
C ARG A 46 6.30 -13.84 -4.25
N THR A 47 7.60 -14.07 -4.29
CA THR A 47 8.19 -15.38 -3.98
C THR A 47 7.91 -15.77 -2.54
N VAL A 48 8.13 -14.84 -1.60
CA VAL A 48 7.90 -15.04 -0.17
C VAL A 48 6.41 -15.24 0.12
N GLU A 49 5.52 -14.40 -0.42
CA GLU A 49 4.06 -14.55 -0.31
C GLU A 49 3.59 -15.96 -0.72
N ASN A 50 4.11 -16.48 -1.83
CA ASN A 50 3.75 -17.81 -2.30
C ASN A 50 4.24 -18.95 -1.39
N SER A 51 5.31 -18.75 -0.64
CA SER A 51 5.84 -19.74 0.31
C SER A 51 5.19 -19.69 1.70
N HIS A 52 4.43 -18.63 2.03
CA HIS A 52 3.80 -18.41 3.33
C HIS A 52 2.26 -18.46 3.28
N ARG A 53 1.70 -19.30 2.44
CA ARG A 53 0.24 -19.47 2.31
C ARG A 53 -0.33 -20.29 3.49
N THR A 54 -0.34 -19.69 4.66
CA THR A 54 -0.61 -20.38 5.92
C THR A 54 -2.00 -20.13 6.51
N ALA A 55 -2.73 -19.14 6.00
CA ALA A 55 -4.02 -18.72 6.53
C ALA A 55 -5.04 -18.39 5.44
N PRO A 56 -6.34 -18.46 5.72
CA PRO A 56 -7.33 -17.83 4.87
C PRO A 56 -7.14 -16.31 4.89
N ILE A 57 -7.15 -15.69 3.72
CA ILE A 57 -7.01 -14.25 3.54
C ILE A 57 -8.16 -13.71 2.70
N HIS A 58 -8.50 -12.45 2.90
CA HIS A 58 -9.43 -11.73 2.02
C HIS A 58 -8.81 -11.48 0.64
N GLY A 59 -7.51 -11.18 0.61
CA GLY A 59 -6.72 -11.00 -0.60
C GLY A 59 -6.76 -9.60 -1.21
N ASP A 60 -7.76 -8.78 -0.87
CA ASP A 60 -7.86 -7.35 -1.25
C ASP A 60 -8.45 -6.52 -0.10
N LEU A 61 -7.91 -6.67 1.12
CA LEU A 61 -8.46 -6.06 2.32
C LEU A 61 -8.20 -4.54 2.36
N ARG A 62 -9.22 -3.77 2.00
CA ARG A 62 -9.18 -2.31 1.95
C ARG A 62 -10.27 -1.68 2.81
N LEU A 63 -10.12 -0.40 3.15
CA LEU A 63 -11.09 0.32 4.00
C LEU A 63 -12.47 0.46 3.36
N ASP A 64 -12.57 0.50 2.04
CA ASP A 64 -13.83 0.57 1.31
C ASP A 64 -14.59 -0.77 1.25
N GLN A 65 -13.98 -1.87 1.69
CA GLN A 65 -14.62 -3.17 1.84
C GLN A 65 -15.38 -3.33 3.18
N PHE A 66 -15.16 -2.41 4.12
CA PHE A 66 -15.86 -2.45 5.41
C PHE A 66 -17.17 -1.70 5.32
N HIS A 67 -18.26 -2.37 5.68
CA HIS A 67 -19.59 -1.80 5.80
C HIS A 67 -20.04 -1.81 7.26
N ILE A 68 -20.49 -0.67 7.75
CA ILE A 68 -20.98 -0.52 9.13
C ILE A 68 -22.47 -0.16 9.05
N ASP A 69 -23.31 -0.97 9.69
CA ASP A 69 -24.74 -0.72 9.85
C ASP A 69 -25.11 -0.83 11.35
N GLY A 70 -25.33 0.32 11.97
CA GLY A 70 -25.46 0.40 13.43
C GLY A 70 -24.20 -0.12 14.13
N ASP A 71 -24.33 -1.18 14.91
CA ASP A 71 -23.22 -1.83 15.63
C ASP A 71 -22.65 -3.06 14.86
N GLU A 72 -23.18 -3.35 13.69
CA GLU A 72 -22.74 -4.47 12.87
C GLU A 72 -21.65 -4.05 11.90
N LEU A 73 -20.55 -4.81 11.86
CA LEU A 73 -19.44 -4.67 10.91
C LEU A 73 -19.48 -5.84 9.93
N SER A 74 -19.62 -5.54 8.65
CA SER A 74 -19.55 -6.52 7.56
C SER A 74 -18.32 -6.26 6.71
N LEU A 75 -17.74 -7.34 6.19
CA LEU A 75 -16.66 -7.29 5.22
C LEU A 75 -17.17 -7.78 3.87
N LEU A 76 -16.97 -6.98 2.82
CA LEU A 76 -17.49 -7.18 1.48
C LEU A 76 -16.38 -7.60 0.51
N ASP A 77 -16.77 -8.00 -0.70
CA ASP A 77 -15.88 -8.22 -1.86
C ASP A 77 -14.87 -9.36 -1.65
N TRP A 78 -15.40 -10.54 -1.35
CA TRP A 78 -14.63 -11.76 -1.10
C TRP A 78 -14.15 -12.49 -2.37
N GLU A 79 -14.09 -11.80 -3.51
CA GLU A 79 -13.75 -12.43 -4.81
C GLU A 79 -12.30 -12.98 -4.87
N GLU A 80 -11.39 -12.39 -4.06
CA GLU A 80 -9.98 -12.81 -3.95
C GLU A 80 -9.72 -13.75 -2.74
N PHE A 81 -10.80 -14.12 -2.03
CA PHE A 81 -10.68 -14.99 -0.85
C PHE A 81 -9.98 -16.30 -1.19
N GLY A 82 -9.05 -16.69 -0.35
CA GLY A 82 -8.32 -17.94 -0.53
C GLY A 82 -7.27 -18.18 0.54
N GLN A 83 -6.54 -19.27 0.38
CA GLN A 83 -5.38 -19.56 1.21
C GLN A 83 -4.22 -18.68 0.78
N GLY A 84 -3.62 -17.95 1.71
CA GLY A 84 -2.56 -16.99 1.41
C GLY A 84 -1.66 -16.64 2.60
N ASP A 85 -0.79 -15.66 2.40
CA ASP A 85 0.02 -15.07 3.46
C ASP A 85 -0.79 -14.00 4.19
N PRO A 86 -1.07 -14.14 5.49
CA PRO A 86 -1.82 -13.13 6.26
C PRO A 86 -1.14 -11.75 6.27
N ALA A 87 0.16 -11.69 6.03
CA ALA A 87 0.91 -10.45 5.87
C ALA A 87 0.32 -9.54 4.78
N ARG A 88 -0.27 -10.13 3.74
CA ARG A 88 -0.88 -9.38 2.63
C ARG A 88 -2.05 -8.53 3.11
N ASP A 89 -3.01 -9.10 3.81
CA ASP A 89 -4.19 -8.36 4.28
C ASP A 89 -3.81 -7.31 5.32
N LEU A 90 -2.94 -7.66 6.27
CA LEU A 90 -2.45 -6.73 7.30
C LEU A 90 -1.72 -5.54 6.68
N GLY A 91 -0.84 -5.81 5.72
CA GLY A 91 -0.07 -4.78 5.03
C GLY A 91 -0.94 -3.92 4.13
N THR A 92 -1.89 -4.51 3.42
CA THR A 92 -2.84 -3.78 2.56
C THR A 92 -3.70 -2.82 3.38
N LEU A 93 -4.29 -3.29 4.47
CA LEU A 93 -5.14 -2.44 5.33
C LEU A 93 -4.35 -1.30 5.99
N ALA A 94 -3.16 -1.59 6.51
CA ALA A 94 -2.29 -0.55 7.06
C ALA A 94 -1.83 0.45 5.97
N GLY A 95 -1.57 -0.05 4.76
CA GLY A 95 -1.21 0.74 3.59
C GLY A 95 -2.33 1.70 3.14
N GLU A 96 -3.60 1.28 3.22
CA GLU A 96 -4.75 2.13 2.92
C GLU A 96 -4.79 3.37 3.82
N TRP A 97 -4.56 3.21 5.12
CA TRP A 97 -4.52 4.36 6.04
C TRP A 97 -3.41 5.34 5.66
N ILE A 98 -2.21 4.84 5.37
CA ILE A 98 -1.08 5.69 4.98
C ILE A 98 -1.35 6.37 3.63
N TYR A 99 -1.86 5.62 2.65
CA TYR A 99 -2.18 6.16 1.33
C TYR A 99 -3.20 7.30 1.44
N ARG A 100 -4.30 7.10 2.16
CA ARG A 100 -5.31 8.14 2.40
C ARG A 100 -4.74 9.35 3.12
N ALA A 101 -3.89 9.15 4.13
CA ALA A 101 -3.24 10.24 4.83
C ALA A 101 -2.35 11.09 3.91
N VAL A 102 -1.62 10.45 3.00
CA VAL A 102 -0.81 11.14 2.00
C VAL A 102 -1.70 11.96 1.07
N LEU A 103 -2.77 11.37 0.50
CA LEU A 103 -3.68 12.07 -0.40
C LEU A 103 -4.38 13.26 0.26
N ASP A 104 -4.84 13.11 1.47
CA ASP A 104 -5.55 14.16 2.21
C ASP A 104 -4.69 15.39 2.52
N THR A 105 -3.37 15.28 2.43
CA THR A 105 -2.51 16.47 2.61
C THR A 105 -2.72 17.54 1.54
N VAL A 106 -3.28 17.14 0.39
CA VAL A 106 -3.59 18.05 -0.73
C VAL A 106 -5.06 18.43 -0.76
N THR A 107 -5.97 17.47 -0.49
CA THR A 107 -7.43 17.69 -0.56
C THR A 107 -7.94 18.65 0.52
N SER A 108 -7.32 18.65 1.70
CA SER A 108 -7.68 19.58 2.79
C SER A 108 -7.46 21.07 2.43
N ARG A 109 -6.78 21.36 1.33
CA ARG A 109 -6.54 22.71 0.82
C ARG A 109 -7.64 23.21 -0.12
N ALA A 110 -8.42 22.34 -0.71
CA ALA A 110 -9.43 22.70 -1.71
C ALA A 110 -10.66 23.44 -1.12
N GLY A 111 -10.79 23.48 0.21
CA GLY A 111 -11.88 24.18 0.90
C GLY A 111 -11.60 25.65 1.25
N ALA A 112 -10.40 26.17 1.06
CA ALA A 112 -10.03 27.51 1.49
C ALA A 112 -9.50 28.34 0.31
N GLY A 113 -10.32 28.70 -0.66
CA GLY A 113 -10.23 29.82 -1.61
C GLY A 113 -8.86 30.44 -1.98
N SER A 114 -7.76 29.79 -1.72
CA SER A 114 -6.41 30.29 -2.03
C SER A 114 -5.89 29.66 -3.31
N PRO A 115 -5.24 30.43 -4.20
CA PRO A 115 -4.63 29.91 -5.42
C PRO A 115 -3.61 28.80 -5.07
N PRO A 116 -3.35 27.86 -5.99
CA PRO A 116 -2.37 26.79 -5.78
C PRO A 116 -0.96 27.41 -5.72
N ASP A 117 -0.60 27.93 -4.54
CA ASP A 117 0.79 28.27 -4.27
C ASP A 117 1.65 27.04 -4.40
N ARG A 118 2.87 27.24 -4.92
CA ARG A 118 3.90 26.24 -5.18
C ARG A 118 3.86 25.13 -4.13
N PHE A 119 3.84 23.88 -4.60
CA PHE A 119 3.88 22.70 -3.75
C PHE A 119 5.10 22.80 -2.82
N ASP A 120 4.85 23.31 -1.61
CA ASP A 120 5.91 23.43 -0.61
C ASP A 120 6.10 22.04 0.04
N THR A 121 7.20 21.39 -0.37
CA THR A 121 7.57 20.07 0.11
C THR A 121 7.70 20.02 1.64
N ALA A 122 8.18 21.10 2.27
CA ALA A 122 8.34 21.15 3.73
C ALA A 122 6.99 21.15 4.45
N SER A 123 6.01 21.93 3.96
CA SER A 123 4.64 21.92 4.49
C SER A 123 3.94 20.60 4.26
N ALA A 124 4.14 19.95 3.10
CA ALA A 124 3.59 18.63 2.82
C ALA A 124 4.18 17.57 3.77
N THR A 125 5.51 17.57 3.94
CA THR A 125 6.19 16.65 4.87
C THR A 125 5.70 16.82 6.30
N ARG A 126 5.59 18.04 6.79
CA ARG A 126 5.07 18.31 8.15
C ARG A 126 3.67 17.75 8.35
N ARG A 127 2.75 17.97 7.41
CA ARG A 127 1.37 17.44 7.48
C ARG A 127 1.31 15.93 7.45
N ILE A 128 2.13 15.29 6.60
CA ILE A 128 2.24 13.83 6.59
C ILE A 128 2.72 13.36 7.96
N THR A 129 3.75 13.99 8.53
CA THR A 129 4.27 13.65 9.86
C THR A 129 3.20 13.81 10.95
N GLU A 130 2.47 14.93 10.97
CA GLU A 130 1.37 15.16 11.90
C GLU A 130 0.28 14.07 11.78
N ARG A 131 -0.11 13.71 10.55
CA ARG A 131 -1.10 12.63 10.33
C ARG A 131 -0.58 11.27 10.76
N MET A 132 0.69 10.97 10.49
CA MET A 132 1.30 9.72 10.94
C MET A 132 1.27 9.57 12.47
N THR A 133 1.37 10.66 13.24
CA THR A 133 1.24 10.64 14.69
C THR A 133 -0.11 10.06 15.15
N HIS A 134 -1.18 10.28 14.37
CA HIS A 134 -2.50 9.72 14.66
C HIS A 134 -2.70 8.31 14.08
N LEU A 135 -2.04 7.99 12.96
CA LEU A 135 -2.24 6.72 12.26
C LEU A 135 -1.40 5.58 12.84
N VAL A 136 -0.16 5.85 13.25
CA VAL A 136 0.73 4.83 13.84
C VAL A 136 0.07 4.10 15.00
N PRO A 137 -0.62 4.78 15.96
CA PRO A 137 -1.36 4.08 17.01
C PRO A 137 -2.47 3.16 16.50
N GLN A 138 -3.13 3.48 15.38
CA GLN A 138 -4.17 2.63 14.79
C GLN A 138 -3.56 1.38 14.14
N ILE A 139 -2.48 1.56 13.38
CA ILE A 139 -1.73 0.44 12.80
C ILE A 139 -1.24 -0.50 13.90
N ARG A 140 -0.69 0.05 14.99
CA ARG A 140 -0.25 -0.73 16.15
C ARG A 140 -1.40 -1.49 16.81
N ARG A 141 -2.58 -0.88 16.96
CA ARG A 141 -3.78 -1.54 17.51
C ARG A 141 -4.23 -2.71 16.63
N LEU A 142 -4.28 -2.51 15.31
CA LEU A 142 -4.58 -3.59 14.37
C LEU A 142 -3.60 -4.74 14.53
N TRP A 143 -2.30 -4.45 14.55
CA TRP A 143 -1.25 -5.44 14.73
C TRP A 143 -1.38 -6.21 16.04
N THR A 144 -1.53 -5.50 17.15
CA THR A 144 -1.68 -6.09 18.48
C THR A 144 -2.92 -6.97 18.57
N ALA A 145 -4.06 -6.50 18.05
CA ALA A 145 -5.31 -7.26 18.02
C ALA A 145 -5.16 -8.55 17.19
N TYR A 146 -4.59 -8.45 15.99
CA TYR A 146 -4.35 -9.63 15.17
C TYR A 146 -3.46 -10.66 15.88
N ARG A 147 -2.37 -10.22 16.48
CA ARG A 147 -1.44 -11.10 17.22
C ARG A 147 -2.09 -11.78 18.42
N SER A 148 -2.92 -11.07 19.17
CA SER A 148 -3.63 -11.62 20.32
C SER A 148 -4.67 -12.65 19.94
N GLU A 149 -5.41 -12.43 18.85
CA GLU A 149 -6.48 -13.33 18.40
C GLU A 149 -5.94 -14.58 17.68
N THR A 150 -4.84 -14.47 16.98
CA THR A 150 -4.31 -15.59 16.19
C THR A 150 -3.25 -16.41 16.91
N ALA A 151 -2.70 -15.91 18.03
CA ALA A 151 -1.59 -16.53 18.76
C ALA A 151 -0.45 -16.98 17.83
N THR A 152 -0.24 -16.28 16.72
CA THR A 152 0.75 -16.67 15.71
C THR A 152 2.17 -16.55 16.24
N THR A 153 2.98 -17.55 15.96
CA THR A 153 4.42 -17.58 16.21
C THR A 153 5.22 -17.33 14.92
N ASP A 154 4.57 -16.84 13.88
CA ASP A 154 5.18 -16.61 12.57
C ASP A 154 6.25 -15.50 12.67
N GLU A 155 7.51 -15.92 12.71
CA GLU A 155 8.66 -15.06 12.63
C GLU A 155 8.76 -14.45 11.22
N GLY A 156 8.91 -13.13 11.12
CA GLY A 156 8.95 -12.41 9.85
C GLY A 156 7.59 -11.92 9.32
N LEU A 157 6.48 -12.22 10.03
CA LEU A 157 5.17 -11.67 9.66
C LEU A 157 5.15 -10.15 9.64
N ALA A 158 5.81 -9.51 10.61
CA ALA A 158 5.92 -8.06 10.71
C ALA A 158 6.63 -7.45 9.48
N THR A 159 7.77 -8.02 9.12
CA THR A 159 8.55 -7.62 7.93
C THR A 159 7.74 -7.79 6.66
N ARG A 160 7.08 -8.95 6.47
CA ARG A 160 6.27 -9.21 5.29
C ARG A 160 5.05 -8.30 5.22
N ALA A 161 4.34 -8.08 6.33
CA ALA A 161 3.20 -7.16 6.37
C ALA A 161 3.64 -5.72 6.01
N THR A 162 4.80 -5.29 6.51
CA THR A 162 5.36 -3.98 6.17
C THR A 162 5.79 -3.90 4.71
N ALA A 163 6.33 -4.96 4.13
CA ALA A 163 6.64 -5.01 2.71
C ALA A 163 5.36 -4.93 1.84
N HIS A 164 4.30 -5.63 2.22
CA HIS A 164 2.98 -5.52 1.56
C HIS A 164 2.37 -4.12 1.70
N LEU A 165 2.55 -3.45 2.84
CA LEU A 165 2.17 -2.04 3.01
C LEU A 165 2.87 -1.16 1.98
N GLY A 166 4.20 -1.30 1.83
CA GLY A 166 4.98 -0.56 0.84
C GLY A 166 4.51 -0.84 -0.59
N TRP A 167 4.28 -2.12 -0.90
CA TRP A 167 3.72 -2.54 -2.18
C TRP A 167 2.34 -1.92 -2.44
N HIS A 168 1.46 -1.89 -1.45
CA HIS A 168 0.11 -1.34 -1.59
C HIS A 168 0.12 0.13 -2.06
N LEU A 169 1.01 0.97 -1.54
CA LEU A 169 1.11 2.37 -1.97
C LEU A 169 1.51 2.50 -3.44
N ILE A 170 2.39 1.60 -3.92
CA ILE A 170 2.81 1.56 -5.32
C ILE A 170 1.65 1.07 -6.19
N ASP A 171 0.99 0.00 -5.78
CA ASP A 171 -0.14 -0.61 -6.47
C ASP A 171 -1.30 0.38 -6.65
N ARG A 172 -1.64 1.15 -5.61
CA ARG A 172 -2.64 2.22 -5.68
C ARG A 172 -2.26 3.29 -6.70
N THR A 173 -0.99 3.65 -6.77
CA THR A 173 -0.48 4.61 -7.75
C THR A 173 -0.58 4.07 -9.18
N VAL A 174 -0.23 2.80 -9.39
CA VAL A 174 -0.37 2.12 -10.69
C VAL A 174 -1.85 2.03 -11.08
N THR A 175 -2.71 1.60 -10.18
CA THR A 175 -4.15 1.57 -10.40
C THR A 175 -4.69 2.96 -10.75
N ARG A 176 -4.26 4.00 -10.05
CA ARG A 176 -4.67 5.37 -10.37
C ARG A 176 -4.23 5.81 -11.76
N ALA A 177 -3.03 5.42 -12.17
CA ALA A 177 -2.50 5.75 -13.49
C ALA A 177 -3.40 5.25 -14.63
N SER A 178 -4.06 4.10 -14.47
CA SER A 178 -4.95 3.54 -15.52
C SER A 178 -6.25 4.34 -15.73
N PHE A 179 -6.56 5.31 -14.87
CA PHE A 179 -7.78 6.13 -14.97
C PHE A 179 -7.51 7.61 -15.29
N VAL A 180 -6.26 8.02 -15.44
CA VAL A 180 -5.92 9.44 -15.64
C VAL A 180 -4.90 9.63 -16.76
N ALA A 181 -4.95 10.80 -17.42
CA ALA A 181 -3.93 11.15 -18.41
C ALA A 181 -2.62 11.61 -17.75
N GLN A 182 -2.69 12.15 -16.53
CA GLN A 182 -1.54 12.61 -15.78
C GLN A 182 -1.66 12.29 -14.31
N LEU A 183 -0.67 11.58 -13.75
CA LEU A 183 -0.58 11.28 -12.33
C LEU A 183 -0.30 12.56 -11.53
N PRO A 184 -1.13 12.87 -10.52
CA PRO A 184 -0.84 13.95 -9.58
C PRO A 184 0.51 13.76 -8.86
N GLY A 185 1.16 14.85 -8.47
CA GLY A 185 2.44 14.79 -7.75
C GLY A 185 2.34 14.02 -6.42
N ILE A 186 1.20 14.11 -5.75
CA ILE A 186 0.95 13.42 -4.48
C ILE A 186 0.90 11.90 -4.64
N GLU A 187 0.35 11.40 -5.74
CA GLU A 187 0.33 9.97 -6.06
C GLU A 187 1.75 9.44 -6.29
N ARG A 188 2.59 10.21 -7.01
CA ARG A 188 4.00 9.87 -7.17
C ARG A 188 4.76 9.90 -5.84
N ALA A 189 4.42 10.82 -4.95
CA ALA A 189 4.98 10.86 -3.61
C ALA A 189 4.57 9.62 -2.78
N ALA A 190 3.31 9.18 -2.89
CA ALA A 190 2.84 7.95 -2.26
C ALA A 190 3.64 6.73 -2.74
N ALA A 191 3.84 6.58 -4.06
CA ALA A 191 4.68 5.52 -4.62
C ALA A 191 6.14 5.59 -4.12
N GLY A 192 6.70 6.78 -4.01
CA GLY A 192 8.06 6.98 -3.46
C GLY A 192 8.18 6.60 -1.98
N ILE A 193 7.13 6.82 -1.18
CA ILE A 193 7.04 6.34 0.20
C ILE A 193 6.95 4.82 0.19
N GLY A 194 6.06 4.25 -0.62
CA GLY A 194 5.88 2.81 -0.78
C GLY A 194 7.19 2.10 -1.15
N ARG A 195 7.93 2.66 -2.12
CA ARG A 195 9.26 2.14 -2.50
C ARG A 195 10.22 2.05 -1.31
N ARG A 196 10.34 3.11 -0.52
CA ARG A 196 11.24 3.12 0.63
C ARG A 196 10.85 2.08 1.68
N ILE A 197 9.56 1.92 1.93
CA ILE A 197 9.04 0.93 2.88
C ILE A 197 9.32 -0.48 2.35
N LEU A 198 9.05 -0.75 1.08
CA LEU A 198 9.26 -2.06 0.47
C LEU A 198 10.74 -2.46 0.45
N LEU A 199 11.65 -1.52 0.23
CA LEU A 199 13.10 -1.79 0.23
C LEU A 199 13.70 -1.96 1.63
N HIS A 200 13.06 -1.44 2.67
CA HIS A 200 13.57 -1.49 4.04
C HIS A 200 12.47 -1.85 5.04
N PRO A 201 11.74 -2.97 4.84
CA PRO A 201 10.54 -3.28 5.61
C PRO A 201 10.82 -3.43 7.11
N ASP A 202 11.94 -4.02 7.50
CA ASP A 202 12.32 -4.19 8.91
C ASP A 202 12.41 -2.85 9.65
N ARG A 203 13.06 -1.88 9.02
CA ARG A 203 13.21 -0.53 9.59
C ARG A 203 11.85 0.15 9.78
N TYR A 204 10.97 0.00 8.81
CA TYR A 204 9.64 0.63 8.87
C TYR A 204 8.67 -0.13 9.75
N ALA A 205 8.81 -1.44 9.91
CA ALA A 205 8.07 -2.23 10.89
C ALA A 205 8.26 -1.65 12.30
N ILE A 206 9.50 -1.41 12.71
CA ILE A 206 9.84 -0.78 14.00
C ILE A 206 9.18 0.61 14.11
N ALA A 207 9.34 1.46 13.09
CA ALA A 207 8.80 2.82 13.09
C ALA A 207 7.26 2.86 13.19
N LEU A 208 6.58 1.87 12.64
CA LEU A 208 5.11 1.73 12.67
C LEU A 208 4.60 1.00 13.91
N GLY A 209 5.51 0.42 14.72
CA GLY A 209 5.16 -0.40 15.87
C GLY A 209 4.52 -1.73 15.47
N ILE A 210 4.88 -2.23 14.30
CA ILE A 210 4.60 -3.58 13.80
C ILE A 210 5.85 -4.39 14.16
N GLU A 211 5.92 -4.90 15.39
CA GLU A 211 7.07 -5.65 15.86
C GLU A 211 6.64 -7.07 16.24
N GLU A 212 7.56 -8.00 16.06
CA GLU A 212 7.43 -9.31 16.64
C GLU A 212 7.68 -9.17 18.14
N SER A 213 6.76 -9.68 18.96
CA SER A 213 6.96 -9.66 20.40
C SER A 213 8.27 -10.38 20.71
N VAL A 214 9.23 -9.68 21.29
CA VAL A 214 10.37 -10.34 21.95
C VAL A 214 9.76 -11.13 23.11
N ALA A 215 9.78 -12.46 22.98
CA ALA A 215 9.33 -13.37 24.02
C ALA A 215 10.25 -13.28 25.25
#